data_48f765be9f936ad2d51af36609e9b373
#
_entry.id   48f765be9f936ad2d51af36609e9b373
#
_cell.length_a   1.000
_cell.length_b   1.000
_cell.length_c   1.000
_cell.angle_alpha   90.00
_cell.angle_beta   90.00
_cell.angle_gamma   90.00
#
_symmetry.space_group_name_H-M   'P 1'
#
loop_
_entity.id
_entity.type
_entity.pdbx_description
1 polymer ?
#
loop_
_entity_poly.entity_id
_entity_poly.type
_entity_poly.pdbx_seq_one_letter_code
_entity_poly.pdbx_strand_id
1 'polypeptide(L)'
;MSNDTIQTPTRNACTAAVRAGIDRDAAYGAVTPPIVLSSNFSFAGFNAKRQYDYTRSGNPTRDLLGEALAELEGGAGGVITSTGMSAITLVLHAFLKPGDRIVVPHDGYGGSWRLFNALAAKGAFELITADLTDPRSLTEALATNPAVVWIETPSNPLLRITDLRFVIEAAQAKGALTVVDNTFLSPALQRPIAFGADLVVHSTTKYINGHSDVVGGAVVAKSEEHHQKLIWWANALGLTGSPFDAFLTLRGLRTLDARLRVHQENTQAIAELLDAHPAVRVVHYPGLASHPGHALAARQQKGFGAMLSVEIDGGVDAVRAFVDGLSCFTLAESLGGVESLVAHPATMTHAAMSPEARAAAGIGDGLLRLSVGIEHVDDLIADLQAALDRASAAVATAARAKR
;
A
#
# COMPACT_ATOMS: atom_id res chain seq x y z
N MET A 1 38.68 -28.37 -11.56
CA MET A 1 37.99 -27.38 -12.38
C MET A 1 37.24 -26.52 -11.39
N SER A 2 37.73 -25.29 -11.17
CA SER A 2 37.17 -24.33 -10.22
C SER A 2 35.80 -23.87 -10.75
N ASN A 3 34.74 -24.15 -10.00
CA ASN A 3 33.44 -23.50 -10.21
C ASN A 3 33.54 -22.04 -9.78
N ASP A 4 34.00 -21.18 -10.69
CA ASP A 4 33.79 -19.75 -10.56
C ASP A 4 32.32 -19.49 -10.77
N THR A 5 31.55 -19.46 -9.69
CA THR A 5 30.23 -18.87 -9.64
C THR A 5 30.40 -17.39 -9.93
N ILE A 6 30.16 -17.00 -11.19
CA ILE A 6 30.02 -15.61 -11.58
C ILE A 6 28.89 -15.03 -10.70
N GLN A 7 29.26 -14.28 -9.68
CA GLN A 7 28.28 -13.50 -8.90
C GLN A 7 27.64 -12.53 -9.86
N THR A 8 26.38 -12.77 -10.20
CA THR A 8 25.58 -11.82 -10.97
C THR A 8 25.57 -10.51 -10.20
N PRO A 9 26.03 -9.39 -10.76
CA PRO A 9 26.04 -8.12 -10.04
C PRO A 9 24.61 -7.79 -9.58
N THR A 10 24.46 -7.38 -8.33
CA THR A 10 23.18 -6.95 -7.75
C THR A 10 22.60 -5.83 -8.64
N ARG A 11 21.51 -6.13 -9.34
CA ARG A 11 20.86 -5.18 -10.24
C ARG A 11 20.22 -4.05 -9.44
N ASN A 12 20.21 -2.84 -10.00
CA ASN A 12 19.39 -1.75 -9.50
C ASN A 12 17.91 -2.16 -9.52
N ALA A 13 17.13 -1.76 -8.53
CA ALA A 13 15.71 -2.13 -8.39
C ALA A 13 14.88 -1.80 -9.63
N CYS A 14 15.11 -0.65 -10.27
CA CYS A 14 14.45 -0.29 -11.53
C CYS A 14 14.75 -1.30 -12.64
N THR A 15 16.01 -1.73 -12.78
CA THR A 15 16.39 -2.77 -13.75
C THR A 15 15.76 -4.12 -13.40
N ALA A 16 15.71 -4.49 -12.12
CA ALA A 16 15.06 -5.71 -11.67
C ALA A 16 13.57 -5.70 -12.03
N ALA A 17 12.86 -4.59 -11.77
CA ALA A 17 11.46 -4.42 -12.12
C ALA A 17 11.22 -4.55 -13.65
N VAL A 18 11.99 -3.84 -14.47
CA VAL A 18 11.86 -3.90 -15.96
C VAL A 18 12.12 -5.30 -16.50
N ARG A 19 13.04 -6.04 -15.90
CA ARG A 19 13.42 -7.39 -16.34
C ARG A 19 12.61 -8.50 -15.66
N ALA A 20 11.66 -8.19 -14.81
CA ALA A 20 10.82 -9.19 -14.16
C ALA A 20 10.10 -10.07 -15.20
N GLY A 21 10.27 -11.39 -15.08
CA GLY A 21 9.72 -12.40 -15.99
C GLY A 21 10.43 -12.58 -17.34
N ILE A 22 11.48 -11.79 -17.67
CA ILE A 22 12.27 -11.99 -18.87
C ILE A 22 13.15 -13.24 -18.73
N ASP A 23 13.39 -13.92 -19.85
CA ASP A 23 14.19 -15.17 -19.93
C ASP A 23 13.57 -16.37 -19.18
N ARG A 24 12.23 -16.37 -18.99
CA ARG A 24 11.51 -17.46 -18.28
C ARG A 24 10.81 -18.44 -19.23
N ASP A 25 10.76 -18.18 -20.53
CA ASP A 25 10.20 -19.07 -21.54
C ASP A 25 11.29 -19.94 -22.19
N ALA A 26 11.52 -21.10 -21.63
CA ALA A 26 12.51 -22.03 -22.17
C ALA A 26 12.06 -22.73 -23.48
N ALA A 27 10.75 -22.69 -23.79
CA ALA A 27 10.21 -23.39 -24.96
C ALA A 27 10.39 -22.60 -26.26
N TYR A 28 10.16 -21.29 -26.20
CA TYR A 28 10.15 -20.41 -27.39
C TYR A 28 11.09 -19.22 -27.26
N GLY A 29 11.65 -18.95 -26.09
CA GLY A 29 12.50 -17.80 -25.84
C GLY A 29 11.74 -16.46 -25.89
N ALA A 30 10.46 -16.45 -25.57
CA ALA A 30 9.65 -15.23 -25.58
C ALA A 30 10.15 -14.24 -24.51
N VAL A 31 10.30 -12.97 -24.89
CA VAL A 31 10.74 -11.89 -23.98
C VAL A 31 9.68 -11.62 -22.89
N THR A 32 8.41 -11.70 -23.25
CA THR A 32 7.31 -11.63 -22.29
C THR A 32 6.94 -13.06 -21.82
N PRO A 33 6.83 -13.31 -20.52
CA PRO A 33 6.51 -14.65 -20.04
C PRO A 33 5.12 -15.11 -20.52
N PRO A 34 4.92 -16.40 -20.80
CA PRO A 34 3.62 -16.94 -21.19
C PRO A 34 2.61 -16.87 -20.05
N ILE A 35 1.33 -16.75 -20.38
CA ILE A 35 0.22 -16.85 -19.42
C ILE A 35 -0.23 -18.31 -19.36
N VAL A 36 -0.11 -18.90 -18.17
CA VAL A 36 -0.55 -20.29 -17.92
C VAL A 36 -1.84 -20.28 -17.13
N LEU A 37 -2.96 -20.54 -17.82
CA LEU A 37 -4.30 -20.53 -17.23
C LEU A 37 -4.79 -21.90 -16.74
N SER A 38 -3.97 -22.95 -16.88
CA SER A 38 -4.37 -24.31 -16.48
C SER A 38 -4.66 -24.37 -14.98
N SER A 39 -5.80 -24.96 -14.59
CA SER A 39 -6.13 -25.20 -13.19
C SER A 39 -5.37 -26.39 -12.60
N ASN A 40 -4.90 -27.32 -13.43
CA ASN A 40 -4.21 -28.54 -13.03
C ASN A 40 -3.03 -28.86 -13.95
N PHE A 41 -2.12 -29.69 -13.47
CA PHE A 41 -0.92 -30.08 -14.19
C PHE A 41 -0.72 -31.59 -14.12
N SER A 42 -0.27 -32.21 -15.22
CA SER A 42 -0.02 -33.63 -15.27
C SER A 42 1.17 -34.03 -14.41
N PHE A 43 1.07 -35.15 -13.72
CA PHE A 43 2.21 -35.78 -13.05
C PHE A 43 3.14 -36.45 -14.07
N ALA A 44 4.41 -36.58 -13.74
CA ALA A 44 5.38 -37.31 -14.57
C ALA A 44 5.10 -38.83 -14.56
N GLY A 45 4.41 -39.35 -13.53
CA GLY A 45 4.02 -40.73 -13.35
C GLY A 45 3.25 -40.91 -12.05
N PHE A 46 2.90 -42.15 -11.73
CA PHE A 46 2.25 -42.43 -10.43
C PHE A 46 3.11 -41.98 -9.28
N ASN A 47 2.54 -41.13 -8.40
CA ASN A 47 3.22 -40.54 -7.25
C ASN A 47 4.46 -39.67 -7.61
N ALA A 48 4.60 -39.24 -8.85
CA ALA A 48 5.71 -38.43 -9.36
C ALA A 48 5.20 -37.03 -9.78
N LYS A 49 5.05 -36.14 -8.79
CA LYS A 49 4.63 -34.75 -9.00
C LYS A 49 5.70 -34.01 -9.82
N ARG A 50 5.25 -33.13 -10.75
CA ARG A 50 6.09 -32.10 -11.37
C ARG A 50 6.22 -30.88 -10.44
N GLN A 51 6.81 -29.82 -10.89
CA GLN A 51 6.91 -28.56 -10.13
C GLN A 51 5.51 -28.07 -9.68
N TYR A 52 4.51 -28.15 -10.55
CA TYR A 52 3.13 -27.79 -10.28
C TYR A 52 2.23 -29.03 -10.38
N ASP A 53 1.16 -29.01 -9.60
CA ASP A 53 0.08 -30.00 -9.62
C ASP A 53 -1.29 -29.35 -9.80
N TYR A 54 -1.51 -28.24 -9.11
CA TYR A 54 -2.79 -27.53 -9.09
C TYR A 54 -2.58 -26.01 -8.88
N THR A 55 -3.27 -25.16 -9.65
CA THR A 55 -3.04 -23.73 -9.66
C THR A 55 -3.28 -23.04 -8.32
N ARG A 56 -4.15 -23.56 -7.44
CA ARG A 56 -4.30 -23.00 -6.09
C ARG A 56 -3.02 -23.10 -5.28
N SER A 57 -2.29 -24.19 -5.39
CA SER A 57 -1.03 -24.41 -4.66
C SER A 57 0.19 -23.73 -5.30
N GLY A 58 0.20 -23.55 -6.62
CA GLY A 58 1.28 -22.90 -7.38
C GLY A 58 0.91 -22.73 -8.85
N ASN A 59 1.36 -21.64 -9.47
CA ASN A 59 1.13 -21.38 -10.90
C ASN A 59 2.31 -20.60 -11.49
N PRO A 60 2.86 -21.01 -12.66
CA PRO A 60 4.07 -20.39 -13.21
C PRO A 60 3.96 -18.87 -13.40
N THR A 61 2.80 -18.39 -13.89
CA THR A 61 2.59 -16.95 -14.16
C THR A 61 2.47 -16.17 -12.85
N ARG A 62 1.72 -16.71 -11.88
CA ARG A 62 1.53 -16.05 -10.58
C ARG A 62 2.82 -16.00 -9.78
N ASP A 63 3.59 -17.06 -9.80
CA ASP A 63 4.82 -17.18 -9.02
C ASP A 63 5.89 -16.19 -9.52
N LEU A 64 5.93 -15.88 -10.83
CA LEU A 64 6.81 -14.84 -11.38
C LEU A 64 6.57 -13.46 -10.74
N LEU A 65 5.32 -13.10 -10.48
CA LEU A 65 5.01 -11.85 -9.78
C LEU A 65 5.47 -11.91 -8.31
N GLY A 66 5.28 -13.04 -7.65
CA GLY A 66 5.73 -13.27 -6.28
C GLY A 66 7.25 -13.16 -6.16
N GLU A 67 7.99 -13.82 -7.06
CA GLU A 67 9.45 -13.74 -7.16
C GLU A 67 9.94 -12.30 -7.39
N ALA A 68 9.29 -11.59 -8.33
CA ALA A 68 9.66 -10.21 -8.65
C ALA A 68 9.46 -9.26 -7.45
N LEU A 69 8.35 -9.39 -6.72
CA LEU A 69 8.11 -8.58 -5.53
C LEU A 69 9.07 -8.93 -4.39
N ALA A 70 9.39 -10.20 -4.22
CA ALA A 70 10.39 -10.64 -3.25
C ALA A 70 11.78 -10.06 -3.56
N GLU A 71 12.23 -10.08 -4.83
CA GLU A 71 13.49 -9.47 -5.25
C GLU A 71 13.50 -7.96 -4.96
N LEU A 72 12.42 -7.25 -5.27
CA LEU A 72 12.33 -5.81 -5.09
C LEU A 72 12.30 -5.39 -3.63
N GLU A 73 11.59 -6.11 -2.77
CA GLU A 73 11.56 -5.87 -1.32
C GLU A 73 12.81 -6.39 -0.60
N GLY A 74 13.53 -7.34 -1.20
CA GLY A 74 14.68 -8.02 -0.59
C GLY A 74 14.27 -9.17 0.35
N GLY A 75 13.14 -9.82 0.06
CA GLY A 75 12.62 -10.96 0.80
C GLY A 75 13.06 -12.32 0.22
N ALA A 76 12.77 -13.39 0.96
CA ALA A 76 13.03 -14.77 0.53
C ALA A 76 11.98 -15.27 -0.46
N GLY A 77 10.72 -14.76 -0.39
CA GLY A 77 9.66 -15.13 -1.32
C GLY A 77 8.40 -14.29 -1.13
N GLY A 78 7.55 -14.29 -2.16
CA GLY A 78 6.30 -13.55 -2.19
C GLY A 78 5.09 -14.43 -2.53
N VAL A 79 3.99 -14.25 -1.84
CA VAL A 79 2.71 -14.92 -2.07
C VAL A 79 1.70 -13.93 -2.62
N ILE A 80 1.14 -14.24 -3.79
CA ILE A 80 0.15 -13.39 -4.47
C ILE A 80 -1.25 -13.84 -4.11
N THR A 81 -2.08 -12.89 -3.70
CA THR A 81 -3.46 -13.10 -3.27
C THR A 81 -4.46 -12.36 -4.18
N SER A 82 -5.73 -12.71 -4.09
CA SER A 82 -6.80 -12.12 -4.91
C SER A 82 -7.10 -10.65 -4.62
N THR A 83 -6.75 -10.17 -3.43
CA THR A 83 -6.95 -8.77 -3.01
C THR A 83 -5.93 -8.38 -1.95
N GLY A 84 -5.71 -7.07 -1.71
CA GLY A 84 -4.94 -6.60 -0.54
C GLY A 84 -5.55 -7.08 0.78
N MET A 85 -6.88 -7.12 0.89
CA MET A 85 -7.57 -7.64 2.08
C MET A 85 -7.32 -9.14 2.29
N SER A 86 -7.20 -9.93 1.19
CA SER A 86 -6.79 -11.33 1.28
C SER A 86 -5.35 -11.50 1.76
N ALA A 87 -4.46 -10.57 1.39
CA ALA A 87 -3.07 -10.54 1.89
C ALA A 87 -3.05 -10.29 3.41
N ILE A 88 -3.82 -9.31 3.89
CA ILE A 88 -3.97 -9.05 5.34
C ILE A 88 -4.55 -10.28 6.05
N THR A 89 -5.65 -10.85 5.52
CA THR A 89 -6.29 -12.06 6.07
C THR A 89 -5.30 -13.23 6.17
N LEU A 90 -4.48 -13.42 5.14
CA LEU A 90 -3.45 -14.46 5.13
C LEU A 90 -2.47 -14.30 6.28
N VAL A 91 -1.95 -13.09 6.50
CA VAL A 91 -1.02 -12.80 7.60
C VAL A 91 -1.68 -13.08 8.95
N LEU A 92 -2.91 -12.59 9.17
CA LEU A 92 -3.62 -12.77 10.44
C LEU A 92 -3.81 -14.25 10.77
N HIS A 93 -4.23 -15.07 9.80
CA HIS A 93 -4.45 -16.50 10.03
C HIS A 93 -3.15 -17.30 10.15
N ALA A 94 -2.10 -16.88 9.45
CA ALA A 94 -0.82 -17.57 9.51
C ALA A 94 -0.07 -17.31 10.83
N PHE A 95 -0.21 -16.13 11.44
CA PHE A 95 0.68 -15.71 12.51
C PHE A 95 -0.03 -15.38 13.84
N LEU A 96 -1.37 -15.40 13.88
CA LEU A 96 -2.14 -15.17 15.11
C LEU A 96 -3.04 -16.37 15.44
N LYS A 97 -3.26 -16.57 16.71
CA LYS A 97 -4.19 -17.55 17.29
C LYS A 97 -4.98 -16.90 18.44
N PRO A 98 -6.08 -17.52 18.89
CA PRO A 98 -6.82 -17.05 20.05
C PRO A 98 -5.92 -16.83 21.28
N GLY A 99 -6.04 -15.67 21.90
CA GLY A 99 -5.22 -15.23 23.04
C GLY A 99 -3.94 -14.46 22.67
N ASP A 100 -3.55 -14.44 21.41
CA ASP A 100 -2.47 -13.56 20.96
C ASP A 100 -2.93 -12.11 20.89
N ARG A 101 -1.99 -11.17 20.99
CA ARG A 101 -2.24 -9.72 20.84
C ARG A 101 -1.63 -9.21 19.57
N ILE A 102 -2.37 -8.33 18.88
CA ILE A 102 -1.86 -7.54 17.74
C ILE A 102 -1.93 -6.06 18.07
N VAL A 103 -0.82 -5.36 17.88
CA VAL A 103 -0.77 -3.89 17.91
C VAL A 103 -0.94 -3.37 16.49
N VAL A 104 -1.86 -2.41 16.31
CA VAL A 104 -2.16 -1.78 15.01
C VAL A 104 -2.16 -0.26 15.14
N PRO A 105 -1.87 0.50 14.06
CA PRO A 105 -1.95 1.96 14.09
C PRO A 105 -3.41 2.42 14.26
N HIS A 106 -3.59 3.53 14.96
CA HIS A 106 -4.91 4.13 15.20
C HIS A 106 -5.51 4.81 13.96
N ASP A 107 -4.68 5.15 12.98
CA ASP A 107 -4.99 5.88 11.75
C ASP A 107 -4.65 5.07 10.48
N GLY A 108 -4.69 3.75 10.55
CA GLY A 108 -4.47 2.87 9.40
C GLY A 108 -5.68 2.79 8.46
N TYR A 109 -5.48 2.11 7.34
CA TYR A 109 -6.50 1.92 6.31
C TYR A 109 -7.83 1.40 6.88
N GLY A 110 -8.95 2.05 6.52
CA GLY A 110 -10.28 1.73 7.06
C GLY A 110 -10.74 0.29 6.81
N GLY A 111 -10.30 -0.34 5.72
CA GLY A 111 -10.55 -1.76 5.45
C GLY A 111 -9.83 -2.69 6.44
N SER A 112 -8.57 -2.40 6.75
CA SER A 112 -7.78 -3.12 7.76
C SER A 112 -8.40 -2.96 9.15
N TRP A 113 -8.73 -1.72 9.52
CA TRP A 113 -9.39 -1.41 10.78
C TRP A 113 -10.68 -2.22 10.96
N ARG A 114 -11.52 -2.24 9.92
CA ARG A 114 -12.77 -3.02 9.93
C ARG A 114 -12.52 -4.52 10.14
N LEU A 115 -11.53 -5.10 9.44
CA LEU A 115 -11.20 -6.51 9.56
C LEU A 115 -10.63 -6.85 10.94
N PHE A 116 -9.70 -6.05 11.45
CA PHE A 116 -9.10 -6.27 12.77
C PHE A 116 -10.17 -6.28 13.87
N ASN A 117 -11.05 -5.27 13.88
CA ASN A 117 -12.14 -5.19 14.86
C ASN A 117 -13.13 -6.36 14.75
N ALA A 118 -13.51 -6.75 13.52
CA ALA A 118 -14.43 -7.84 13.30
C ALA A 118 -13.87 -9.20 13.76
N LEU A 119 -12.58 -9.46 13.53
CA LEU A 119 -11.92 -10.69 13.98
C LEU A 119 -11.66 -10.69 15.49
N ALA A 120 -11.27 -9.56 16.06
CA ALA A 120 -11.11 -9.42 17.51
C ALA A 120 -12.44 -9.65 18.23
N ALA A 121 -13.55 -9.10 17.73
CA ALA A 121 -14.90 -9.33 18.27
C ALA A 121 -15.33 -10.81 18.22
N LYS A 122 -14.77 -11.61 17.31
CA LYS A 122 -14.95 -13.06 17.24
C LYS A 122 -13.98 -13.86 18.11
N GLY A 123 -13.09 -13.19 18.86
CA GLY A 123 -12.11 -13.83 19.72
C GLY A 123 -10.92 -14.45 18.96
N ALA A 124 -10.65 -14.03 17.73
CA ALA A 124 -9.50 -14.54 16.98
C ALA A 124 -8.16 -14.08 17.57
N PHE A 125 -8.14 -12.90 18.16
CA PHE A 125 -7.00 -12.28 18.88
C PHE A 125 -7.48 -11.07 19.70
N GLU A 126 -6.60 -10.53 20.54
CA GLU A 126 -6.84 -9.26 21.25
C GLU A 126 -6.26 -8.10 20.41
N LEU A 127 -7.06 -7.05 20.15
CA LEU A 127 -6.69 -5.88 19.36
C LEU A 127 -6.24 -4.73 20.27
N ILE A 128 -5.05 -4.20 20.01
CA ILE A 128 -4.48 -3.04 20.70
C ILE A 128 -4.22 -1.97 19.64
N THR A 129 -4.83 -0.81 19.80
CA THR A 129 -4.64 0.34 18.91
C THR A 129 -3.66 1.31 19.54
N ALA A 130 -2.68 1.80 18.78
CA ALA A 130 -1.64 2.71 19.25
C ALA A 130 -1.28 3.77 18.23
N ASP A 131 -0.81 4.93 18.68
CA ASP A 131 -0.09 5.87 17.84
C ASP A 131 1.38 5.42 17.74
N LEU A 132 1.75 4.83 16.61
CA LEU A 132 3.10 4.33 16.39
C LEU A 132 4.12 5.44 16.10
N THR A 133 3.67 6.70 15.97
CA THR A 133 4.54 7.87 15.85
C THR A 133 4.89 8.48 17.21
N ASP A 134 4.15 8.13 18.26
CA ASP A 134 4.43 8.54 19.64
C ASP A 134 5.18 7.42 20.41
N PRO A 135 6.43 7.68 20.85
CA PRO A 135 7.20 6.69 21.61
C PRO A 135 6.56 6.20 22.91
N ARG A 136 5.71 7.02 23.55
CA ARG A 136 5.01 6.62 24.78
C ARG A 136 3.90 5.63 24.47
N SER A 137 3.06 5.97 23.49
CA SER A 137 1.98 5.09 23.03
C SER A 137 2.53 3.74 22.56
N LEU A 138 3.64 3.74 21.79
CA LEU A 138 4.31 2.52 21.37
C LEU A 138 4.82 1.70 22.57
N THR A 139 5.45 2.34 23.57
CA THR A 139 5.99 1.65 24.75
C THR A 139 4.87 0.98 25.55
N GLU A 140 3.74 1.68 25.76
CA GLU A 140 2.57 1.14 26.44
C GLU A 140 1.96 -0.05 25.68
N ALA A 141 1.84 0.07 24.35
CA ALA A 141 1.35 -1.01 23.51
C ALA A 141 2.27 -2.24 23.54
N LEU A 142 3.59 -2.06 23.47
CA LEU A 142 4.57 -3.14 23.55
C LEU A 142 4.67 -3.80 24.93
N ALA A 143 4.28 -3.10 26.01
CA ALA A 143 4.21 -3.68 27.37
C ALA A 143 3.15 -4.79 27.47
N THR A 144 2.22 -4.87 26.53
CA THR A 144 1.22 -5.94 26.46
C THR A 144 1.76 -7.26 25.92
N ASN A 145 3.02 -7.31 25.47
CA ASN A 145 3.69 -8.44 24.83
C ASN A 145 2.91 -8.94 23.59
N PRO A 146 2.77 -8.13 22.55
CA PRO A 146 2.05 -8.50 21.33
C PRO A 146 2.79 -9.61 20.57
N ALA A 147 2.04 -10.50 19.92
CA ALA A 147 2.59 -11.47 18.97
C ALA A 147 2.91 -10.82 17.62
N VAL A 148 2.14 -9.80 17.22
CA VAL A 148 2.31 -9.07 15.95
C VAL A 148 2.24 -7.56 16.21
N VAL A 149 3.12 -6.81 15.55
CA VAL A 149 3.03 -5.35 15.40
C VAL A 149 2.81 -5.05 13.92
N TRP A 150 1.63 -4.48 13.61
CA TRP A 150 1.26 -4.05 12.27
C TRP A 150 1.59 -2.58 12.08
N ILE A 151 2.34 -2.23 11.05
CA ILE A 151 2.80 -0.87 10.76
C ILE A 151 2.25 -0.47 9.39
N GLU A 152 1.73 0.74 9.27
CA GLU A 152 1.36 1.36 8.00
C GLU A 152 2.04 2.73 7.92
N THR A 153 2.89 2.94 6.92
CA THR A 153 3.60 4.21 6.74
C THR A 153 3.99 4.46 5.28
N PRO A 154 3.64 5.63 4.71
CA PRO A 154 2.79 6.68 5.28
C PRO A 154 1.38 6.19 5.62
N SER A 155 0.75 6.75 6.67
CA SER A 155 -0.61 6.37 7.06
C SER A 155 -1.67 6.91 6.11
N ASN A 156 -2.87 6.34 6.15
CA ASN A 156 -4.00 6.74 5.32
C ASN A 156 -5.17 7.24 6.20
N PRO A 157 -5.63 8.50 6.11
CA PRO A 157 -5.37 9.42 4.98
C PRO A 157 -4.35 10.53 5.24
N LEU A 158 -3.81 10.69 6.45
CA LEU A 158 -3.06 11.88 6.87
C LEU A 158 -1.56 11.80 6.58
N LEU A 159 -1.07 10.74 5.99
CA LEU A 159 0.32 10.53 5.58
C LEU A 159 1.34 10.73 6.70
N ARG A 160 0.99 10.38 7.94
CA ARG A 160 1.92 10.38 9.07
C ARG A 160 3.03 9.36 8.82
N ILE A 161 4.23 9.72 9.20
CA ILE A 161 5.42 8.89 8.98
C ILE A 161 5.82 8.22 10.30
N THR A 162 5.78 6.90 10.31
CA THR A 162 6.30 6.06 11.40
C THR A 162 7.76 5.74 11.16
N ASP A 163 8.61 5.86 12.17
CA ASP A 163 10.01 5.45 12.11
C ASP A 163 10.09 3.91 12.10
N LEU A 164 10.29 3.36 10.90
CA LEU A 164 10.32 1.90 10.70
C LEU A 164 11.39 1.23 11.54
N ARG A 165 12.60 1.77 11.56
CA ARG A 165 13.72 1.17 12.30
C ARG A 165 13.40 1.13 13.79
N PHE A 166 12.98 2.24 14.36
CA PHE A 166 12.68 2.35 15.78
C PHE A 166 11.55 1.39 16.19
N VAL A 167 10.44 1.37 15.45
CA VAL A 167 9.28 0.51 15.80
C VAL A 167 9.61 -0.97 15.62
N ILE A 168 10.31 -1.33 14.52
CA ILE A 168 10.69 -2.73 14.24
C ILE A 168 11.65 -3.25 15.31
N GLU A 169 12.71 -2.51 15.63
CA GLU A 169 13.68 -2.91 16.67
C GLU A 169 13.01 -3.06 18.03
N ALA A 170 12.13 -2.11 18.40
CA ALA A 170 11.39 -2.17 19.67
C ALA A 170 10.42 -3.36 19.74
N ALA A 171 9.72 -3.67 18.66
CA ALA A 171 8.81 -4.81 18.56
C ALA A 171 9.58 -6.15 18.64
N GLN A 172 10.66 -6.28 17.88
CA GLN A 172 11.50 -7.48 17.88
C GLN A 172 12.19 -7.74 19.23
N ALA A 173 12.55 -6.69 19.96
CA ALA A 173 13.05 -6.83 21.34
C ALA A 173 12.03 -7.43 22.31
N LYS A 174 10.74 -7.43 21.95
CA LYS A 174 9.64 -8.10 22.67
C LYS A 174 9.26 -9.46 22.06
N GLY A 175 9.97 -9.90 21.04
CA GLY A 175 9.66 -11.14 20.32
C GLY A 175 8.45 -11.06 19.39
N ALA A 176 7.96 -9.85 19.10
CA ALA A 176 6.84 -9.64 18.21
C ALA A 176 7.27 -9.73 16.74
N LEU A 177 6.44 -10.39 15.91
CA LEU A 177 6.56 -10.37 14.46
C LEU A 177 6.15 -8.99 13.95
N THR A 178 6.93 -8.46 13.00
CA THR A 178 6.67 -7.14 12.41
C THR A 178 6.12 -7.26 10.99
N VAL A 179 5.01 -6.59 10.74
CA VAL A 179 4.34 -6.54 9.43
C VAL A 179 4.23 -5.10 8.99
N VAL A 180 4.67 -4.79 7.78
CA VAL A 180 4.58 -3.43 7.24
C VAL A 180 3.70 -3.44 6.01
N ASP A 181 2.61 -2.67 6.02
CA ASP A 181 1.86 -2.34 4.81
C ASP A 181 2.61 -1.24 4.05
N ASN A 182 3.19 -1.60 2.91
CA ASN A 182 4.00 -0.73 2.07
C ASN A 182 3.27 -0.33 0.77
N THR A 183 1.95 -0.35 0.81
CA THR A 183 1.09 -0.10 -0.36
C THR A 183 1.30 1.29 -0.96
N PHE A 184 1.46 2.34 -0.14
CA PHE A 184 1.57 3.72 -0.61
C PHE A 184 2.88 4.04 -1.31
N LEU A 185 3.97 3.42 -0.89
CA LEU A 185 5.30 3.72 -1.44
C LEU A 185 5.81 2.67 -2.42
N SER A 186 5.31 1.45 -2.31
CA SER A 186 5.80 0.31 -3.08
C SER A 186 7.29 0.00 -2.83
N PRO A 187 7.85 -1.12 -3.30
CA PRO A 187 9.27 -1.42 -3.15
C PRO A 187 10.20 -0.45 -3.90
N ALA A 188 9.66 0.39 -4.78
CA ALA A 188 10.45 1.39 -5.48
C ALA A 188 10.92 2.52 -4.56
N LEU A 189 10.04 2.99 -3.65
CA LEU A 189 10.31 4.13 -2.78
C LEU A 189 10.65 3.74 -1.34
N GLN A 190 10.18 2.61 -0.83
CA GLN A 190 10.46 2.14 0.52
C GLN A 190 10.61 0.61 0.53
N ARG A 191 11.55 0.09 1.31
CA ARG A 191 11.85 -1.34 1.43
C ARG A 191 11.90 -1.74 2.89
N PRO A 192 10.76 -2.07 3.52
CA PRO A 192 10.69 -2.34 4.96
C PRO A 192 11.57 -3.51 5.43
N ILE A 193 11.80 -4.53 4.59
CA ILE A 193 12.70 -5.64 4.92
C ILE A 193 14.13 -5.15 5.19
N ALA A 194 14.59 -4.10 4.49
CA ALA A 194 15.89 -3.51 4.75
C ALA A 194 16.00 -2.82 6.12
N PHE A 195 14.87 -2.46 6.73
CA PHE A 195 14.79 -1.97 8.11
C PHE A 195 14.58 -3.08 9.14
N GLY A 196 14.43 -4.32 8.68
CA GLY A 196 14.30 -5.48 9.55
C GLY A 196 12.91 -6.12 9.60
N ALA A 197 11.90 -5.54 8.93
CA ALA A 197 10.54 -6.09 8.93
C ALA A 197 10.51 -7.58 8.53
N ASP A 198 9.68 -8.37 9.20
CA ASP A 198 9.54 -9.79 8.93
C ASP A 198 8.65 -10.07 7.72
N LEU A 199 7.59 -9.27 7.56
CA LEU A 199 6.63 -9.38 6.46
C LEU A 199 6.33 -7.98 5.89
N VAL A 200 6.12 -7.94 4.57
CA VAL A 200 5.62 -6.75 3.87
C VAL A 200 4.33 -7.13 3.14
N VAL A 201 3.30 -6.30 3.32
CA VAL A 201 2.00 -6.47 2.67
C VAL A 201 1.83 -5.37 1.61
N HIS A 202 1.23 -5.73 0.50
CA HIS A 202 0.82 -4.82 -0.56
C HIS A 202 -0.62 -5.08 -1.01
N SER A 203 -1.38 -4.03 -1.18
CA SER A 203 -2.45 -4.03 -2.17
C SER A 203 -1.81 -3.78 -3.53
N THR A 204 -1.61 -4.84 -4.32
CA THR A 204 -1.02 -4.69 -5.67
C THR A 204 -1.94 -3.95 -6.62
N THR A 205 -3.21 -3.81 -6.27
CA THR A 205 -4.23 -2.97 -6.93
C THR A 205 -3.75 -1.54 -7.20
N LYS A 206 -2.83 -1.02 -6.34
CA LYS A 206 -2.40 0.37 -6.31
C LYS A 206 -1.23 0.60 -7.27
N TYR A 207 -0.19 1.29 -6.86
CA TYR A 207 0.96 1.64 -7.70
C TYR A 207 1.63 0.47 -8.43
N ILE A 208 1.63 -0.73 -7.82
CA ILE A 208 2.28 -1.92 -8.42
C ILE A 208 1.60 -2.27 -9.74
N ASN A 209 0.29 -2.43 -9.76
CA ASN A 209 -0.48 -2.61 -11.01
C ASN A 209 -0.56 -1.29 -11.79
N GLY A 210 -1.06 -0.21 -11.15
CA GLY A 210 -1.03 1.17 -11.62
C GLY A 210 -1.94 1.51 -12.79
N HIS A 211 -2.90 0.64 -13.16
CA HIS A 211 -3.76 0.84 -14.33
C HIS A 211 -5.25 0.68 -14.02
N SER A 212 -5.63 0.60 -12.73
CA SER A 212 -7.02 0.54 -12.25
C SER A 212 -7.89 -0.59 -12.83
N ASP A 213 -7.25 -1.65 -13.33
CA ASP A 213 -7.88 -2.78 -14.05
C ASP A 213 -7.73 -4.13 -13.32
N VAL A 214 -6.98 -4.18 -12.20
CA VAL A 214 -6.78 -5.38 -11.38
C VAL A 214 -6.94 -5.08 -9.91
N VAL A 215 -7.68 -5.92 -9.21
CA VAL A 215 -7.67 -6.00 -7.73
C VAL A 215 -6.77 -7.17 -7.33
N GLY A 216 -5.76 -6.90 -6.54
CA GLY A 216 -4.79 -7.92 -6.12
C GLY A 216 -4.08 -7.59 -4.82
N GLY A 217 -3.36 -8.56 -4.28
CA GLY A 217 -2.55 -8.40 -3.08
C GLY A 217 -1.30 -9.26 -3.10
N ALA A 218 -0.36 -8.93 -2.23
CA ALA A 218 0.86 -9.70 -2.03
C ALA A 218 1.32 -9.64 -0.58
N VAL A 219 1.96 -10.73 -0.13
CA VAL A 219 2.74 -10.76 1.11
C VAL A 219 4.15 -11.20 0.74
N VAL A 220 5.14 -10.40 1.08
CA VAL A 220 6.57 -10.75 0.94
C VAL A 220 7.12 -11.09 2.31
N ALA A 221 7.77 -12.24 2.43
CA ALA A 221 8.42 -12.70 3.65
C ALA A 221 9.92 -12.48 3.61
N LYS A 222 10.50 -12.02 4.72
CA LYS A 222 11.95 -11.87 4.89
C LYS A 222 12.67 -13.23 4.93
N SER A 223 12.06 -14.23 5.56
CA SER A 223 12.65 -15.57 5.73
C SER A 223 11.91 -16.63 4.92
N GLU A 224 12.64 -17.68 4.52
CA GLU A 224 12.05 -18.83 3.85
C GLU A 224 11.04 -19.57 4.74
N GLU A 225 11.26 -19.65 6.04
CA GLU A 225 10.31 -20.24 7.00
C GLU A 225 8.95 -19.53 6.95
N HIS A 226 8.94 -18.21 7.01
CA HIS A 226 7.71 -17.42 6.91
C HIS A 226 7.08 -17.55 5.53
N HIS A 227 7.87 -17.59 4.46
CA HIS A 227 7.37 -17.77 3.09
C HIS A 227 6.65 -19.13 2.94
N GLN A 228 7.23 -20.22 3.39
CA GLN A 228 6.60 -21.54 3.33
C GLN A 228 5.32 -21.61 4.17
N LYS A 229 5.30 -20.97 5.33
CA LYS A 229 4.12 -20.86 6.17
C LYS A 229 2.98 -20.10 5.45
N LEU A 230 3.31 -19.00 4.77
CA LEU A 230 2.35 -18.24 3.98
C LEU A 230 1.81 -19.04 2.79
N ILE A 231 2.66 -19.77 2.06
CA ILE A 231 2.24 -20.67 0.95
C ILE A 231 1.23 -21.69 1.46
N TRP A 232 1.54 -22.34 2.58
CA TRP A 232 0.66 -23.37 3.16
C TRP A 232 -0.71 -22.78 3.52
N TRP A 233 -0.72 -21.65 4.22
CA TRP A 233 -1.97 -21.01 4.63
C TRP A 233 -2.76 -20.43 3.45
N ALA A 234 -2.09 -19.84 2.46
CA ALA A 234 -2.75 -19.35 1.25
C ALA A 234 -3.46 -20.48 0.51
N ASN A 235 -2.81 -21.65 0.38
CA ASN A 235 -3.40 -22.85 -0.21
C ASN A 235 -4.57 -23.38 0.62
N ALA A 236 -4.43 -23.47 1.94
CA ALA A 236 -5.45 -24.00 2.85
C ALA A 236 -6.71 -23.11 2.90
N LEU A 237 -6.54 -21.80 2.93
CA LEU A 237 -7.63 -20.82 2.94
C LEU A 237 -8.19 -20.48 1.55
N GLY A 238 -7.49 -20.88 0.48
CA GLY A 238 -7.88 -20.53 -0.89
C GLY A 238 -7.64 -19.06 -1.25
N LEU A 239 -6.71 -18.38 -0.56
CA LEU A 239 -6.38 -16.98 -0.78
C LEU A 239 -5.32 -16.82 -1.87
N THR A 240 -5.67 -17.15 -3.10
CA THR A 240 -4.73 -17.12 -4.23
C THR A 240 -5.16 -16.14 -5.30
N GLY A 241 -4.20 -15.45 -5.92
CA GLY A 241 -4.44 -14.57 -7.06
C GLY A 241 -4.65 -15.33 -8.38
N SER A 242 -5.38 -14.71 -9.30
CA SER A 242 -5.56 -15.19 -10.67
C SER A 242 -4.25 -15.10 -11.46
N PRO A 243 -3.90 -16.09 -12.30
CA PRO A 243 -2.74 -15.99 -13.19
C PRO A 243 -2.82 -14.83 -14.18
N PHE A 244 -4.00 -14.52 -14.69
CA PHE A 244 -4.18 -13.41 -15.62
C PHE A 244 -3.97 -12.06 -14.94
N ASP A 245 -4.54 -11.88 -13.76
CA ASP A 245 -4.34 -10.64 -12.97
C ASP A 245 -2.88 -10.49 -12.55
N ALA A 246 -2.21 -11.60 -12.21
CA ALA A 246 -0.78 -11.60 -11.90
C ALA A 246 0.07 -11.18 -13.12
N PHE A 247 -0.30 -11.60 -14.33
CA PHE A 247 0.36 -11.16 -15.57
C PHE A 247 0.18 -9.66 -15.81
N LEU A 248 -1.03 -9.13 -15.66
CA LEU A 248 -1.30 -7.69 -15.81
C LEU A 248 -0.53 -6.88 -14.75
N THR A 249 -0.53 -7.35 -13.50
CA THR A 249 0.22 -6.72 -12.41
C THR A 249 1.73 -6.75 -12.66
N LEU A 250 2.28 -7.87 -13.17
CA LEU A 250 3.69 -7.96 -13.56
C LEU A 250 4.03 -6.97 -14.68
N ARG A 251 3.12 -6.81 -15.65
CA ARG A 251 3.26 -5.81 -16.71
C ARG A 251 3.27 -4.39 -16.15
N GLY A 252 2.38 -4.07 -15.19
CA GLY A 252 2.36 -2.79 -14.47
C GLY A 252 3.64 -2.55 -13.66
N LEU A 253 4.13 -3.57 -12.96
CA LEU A 253 5.36 -3.52 -12.16
C LEU A 253 6.57 -3.09 -13.00
N ARG A 254 6.66 -3.53 -14.25
CA ARG A 254 7.79 -3.21 -15.15
C ARG A 254 7.93 -1.73 -15.50
N THR A 255 6.89 -0.94 -15.28
CA THR A 255 6.89 0.52 -15.48
C THR A 255 6.76 1.31 -14.18
N LEU A 256 6.79 0.64 -13.03
CA LEU A 256 6.53 1.24 -11.73
C LEU A 256 7.42 2.46 -11.45
N ASP A 257 8.72 2.32 -11.62
CA ASP A 257 9.70 3.38 -11.34
C ASP A 257 9.50 4.61 -12.26
N ALA A 258 9.27 4.36 -13.56
CA ALA A 258 9.01 5.44 -14.53
C ALA A 258 7.71 6.19 -14.21
N ARG A 259 6.63 5.48 -13.83
CA ARG A 259 5.37 6.09 -13.44
C ARG A 259 5.51 6.90 -12.15
N LEU A 260 6.14 6.33 -11.12
CA LEU A 260 6.34 7.00 -9.84
C LEU A 260 7.16 8.29 -9.95
N ARG A 261 8.09 8.37 -10.88
CA ARG A 261 8.82 9.62 -11.14
C ARG A 261 7.87 10.73 -11.54
N VAL A 262 7.02 10.51 -12.54
CA VAL A 262 6.04 11.51 -13.00
C VAL A 262 4.99 11.78 -11.93
N HIS A 263 4.46 10.75 -11.29
CA HIS A 263 3.55 10.90 -10.15
C HIS A 263 4.09 11.85 -9.09
N GLN A 264 5.35 11.69 -8.67
CA GLN A 264 5.96 12.51 -7.62
C GLN A 264 6.24 13.95 -8.10
N GLU A 265 6.70 14.12 -9.35
CA GLU A 265 6.89 15.44 -9.95
C GLU A 265 5.58 16.25 -9.94
N ASN A 266 4.49 15.63 -10.40
CA ASN A 266 3.16 16.23 -10.37
C ASN A 266 2.66 16.53 -8.95
N THR A 267 2.85 15.58 -8.03
CA THR A 267 2.39 15.72 -6.64
C THR A 267 3.10 16.84 -5.92
N GLN A 268 4.40 17.01 -6.13
CA GLN A 268 5.17 18.10 -5.52
C GLN A 268 4.65 19.46 -5.97
N ALA A 269 4.44 19.64 -7.28
CA ALA A 269 3.92 20.89 -7.83
C ALA A 269 2.50 21.21 -7.30
N ILE A 270 1.64 20.19 -7.21
CA ILE A 270 0.28 20.32 -6.66
C ILE A 270 0.33 20.63 -5.15
N ALA A 271 1.19 19.97 -4.39
CA ALA A 271 1.31 20.23 -2.95
C ALA A 271 1.76 21.66 -2.66
N GLU A 272 2.71 22.20 -3.44
CA GLU A 272 3.17 23.58 -3.33
C GLU A 272 2.06 24.59 -3.69
N LEU A 273 1.28 24.31 -4.75
CA LEU A 273 0.11 25.11 -5.11
C LEU A 273 -0.91 25.15 -3.96
N LEU A 274 -1.26 23.99 -3.41
CA LEU A 274 -2.27 23.87 -2.36
C LEU A 274 -1.79 24.51 -1.05
N ASP A 275 -0.54 24.35 -0.66
CA ASP A 275 0.05 24.93 0.57
C ASP A 275 0.06 26.48 0.55
N ALA A 276 0.15 27.06 -0.65
CA ALA A 276 0.09 28.52 -0.84
C ALA A 276 -1.34 29.08 -0.96
N HIS A 277 -2.38 28.23 -1.07
CA HIS A 277 -3.73 28.70 -1.41
C HIS A 277 -4.53 29.12 -0.17
N PRO A 278 -5.17 30.31 -0.14
CA PRO A 278 -5.84 30.84 1.06
C PRO A 278 -7.06 30.05 1.54
N ALA A 279 -7.69 29.23 0.69
CA ALA A 279 -8.81 28.37 1.06
C ALA A 279 -8.36 27.01 1.64
N VAL A 280 -7.06 26.76 1.65
CA VAL A 280 -6.47 25.53 2.19
C VAL A 280 -5.95 25.80 3.59
N ARG A 281 -6.40 24.98 4.54
CA ARG A 281 -5.98 25.09 5.94
C ARG A 281 -4.67 24.33 6.21
N VAL A 282 -4.54 23.14 5.65
CA VAL A 282 -3.34 22.32 5.80
C VAL A 282 -3.21 21.34 4.63
N VAL A 283 -1.97 21.07 4.22
CA VAL A 283 -1.61 20.03 3.26
C VAL A 283 -0.81 18.94 3.98
N HIS A 284 -1.32 17.73 3.96
CA HIS A 284 -0.61 16.56 4.47
C HIS A 284 0.14 15.90 3.32
N TYR A 285 1.42 16.24 3.16
CA TYR A 285 2.31 15.65 2.17
C TYR A 285 3.76 15.63 2.69
N PRO A 286 4.38 14.45 2.84
CA PRO A 286 5.73 14.35 3.40
C PRO A 286 6.81 15.06 2.59
N GLY A 287 6.55 15.41 1.32
CA GLY A 287 7.45 16.18 0.47
C GLY A 287 7.56 17.67 0.83
N LEU A 288 6.57 18.21 1.57
CA LEU A 288 6.64 19.59 2.06
C LEU A 288 7.51 19.67 3.33
N ALA A 289 8.38 20.68 3.41
CA ALA A 289 9.23 20.90 4.58
C ALA A 289 8.43 21.23 5.86
N SER A 290 7.19 21.73 5.70
CA SER A 290 6.24 21.99 6.78
C SER A 290 5.64 20.71 7.39
N HIS A 291 5.71 19.58 6.70
CA HIS A 291 5.16 18.31 7.21
C HIS A 291 6.00 17.79 8.39
N PRO A 292 5.36 17.42 9.52
CA PRO A 292 6.10 16.99 10.72
C PRO A 292 7.05 15.79 10.49
N GLY A 293 6.68 14.89 9.58
CA GLY A 293 7.47 13.71 9.22
C GLY A 293 8.46 13.91 8.08
N HIS A 294 8.62 15.13 7.51
CA HIS A 294 9.46 15.36 6.32
C HIS A 294 10.89 14.85 6.48
N ALA A 295 11.57 15.26 7.55
CA ALA A 295 12.96 14.87 7.79
C ALA A 295 13.13 13.36 8.00
N LEU A 296 12.14 12.68 8.59
CA LEU A 296 12.15 11.23 8.75
C LEU A 296 11.90 10.54 7.40
N ALA A 297 10.90 10.99 6.64
CA ALA A 297 10.61 10.48 5.31
C ALA A 297 11.84 10.61 4.38
N ALA A 298 12.51 11.76 4.36
CA ALA A 298 13.71 11.97 3.56
C ALA A 298 14.88 11.02 3.91
N ARG A 299 14.97 10.54 5.15
CA ARG A 299 15.99 9.56 5.56
C ARG A 299 15.58 8.11 5.28
N GLN A 300 14.27 7.81 5.38
CA GLN A 300 13.73 6.45 5.34
C GLN A 300 13.32 6.02 3.93
N GLN A 301 12.90 6.95 3.10
CA GLN A 301 12.29 6.73 1.79
C GLN A 301 13.19 7.27 0.67
N LYS A 302 13.03 6.75 -0.55
CA LYS A 302 13.69 7.25 -1.75
C LYS A 302 12.91 8.38 -2.44
N GLY A 303 11.75 8.71 -1.91
CA GLY A 303 10.85 9.74 -2.40
C GLY A 303 9.61 9.79 -1.51
N PHE A 304 8.75 10.76 -1.76
CA PHE A 304 7.63 11.08 -0.86
C PHE A 304 6.29 10.48 -1.32
N GLY A 305 6.30 9.75 -2.43
CA GLY A 305 5.08 9.18 -3.01
C GLY A 305 4.22 10.21 -3.74
N ALA A 306 3.02 9.78 -4.11
CA ALA A 306 2.09 10.60 -4.89
C ALA A 306 0.68 10.63 -4.29
N MET A 307 0.59 10.40 -3.00
CA MET A 307 -0.61 10.65 -2.20
C MET A 307 -0.42 11.92 -1.40
N LEU A 308 -1.44 12.77 -1.39
CA LEU A 308 -1.54 13.89 -0.46
C LEU A 308 -2.97 14.02 0.06
N SER A 309 -3.12 14.63 1.23
CA SER A 309 -4.43 15.04 1.71
C SER A 309 -4.43 16.53 1.99
N VAL A 310 -5.58 17.16 1.78
CA VAL A 310 -5.74 18.60 1.94
C VAL A 310 -7.00 18.87 2.75
N GLU A 311 -6.90 19.77 3.72
CA GLU A 311 -8.05 20.28 4.46
C GLU A 311 -8.43 21.64 3.90
N ILE A 312 -9.68 21.75 3.42
CA ILE A 312 -10.24 23.01 2.93
C ILE A 312 -11.22 23.60 3.95
N ASP A 313 -11.27 24.93 3.99
CA ASP A 313 -12.23 25.63 4.83
C ASP A 313 -13.66 25.54 4.28
N GLY A 314 -14.66 25.52 5.18
CA GLY A 314 -16.07 25.50 4.82
C GLY A 314 -16.78 24.15 4.93
N GLY A 315 -16.07 23.10 5.37
CA GLY A 315 -16.66 21.79 5.66
C GLY A 315 -17.26 21.10 4.44
N VAL A 316 -18.32 20.31 4.65
CA VAL A 316 -18.94 19.47 3.60
C VAL A 316 -19.45 20.26 2.40
N ASP A 317 -19.96 21.49 2.58
CA ASP A 317 -20.46 22.30 1.46
C ASP A 317 -19.34 22.77 0.56
N ALA A 318 -18.19 23.15 1.12
CA ALA A 318 -17.00 23.47 0.34
C ALA A 318 -16.44 22.24 -0.37
N VAL A 319 -16.39 21.08 0.30
CA VAL A 319 -15.99 19.80 -0.30
C VAL A 319 -16.89 19.45 -1.50
N ARG A 320 -18.21 19.59 -1.35
CA ARG A 320 -19.16 19.35 -2.45
C ARG A 320 -18.87 20.26 -3.64
N ALA A 321 -18.73 21.58 -3.40
CA ALA A 321 -18.43 22.54 -4.46
C ALA A 321 -17.05 22.30 -5.10
N PHE A 322 -16.08 21.79 -4.33
CA PHE A 322 -14.77 21.41 -4.84
C PHE A 322 -14.87 20.24 -5.83
N VAL A 323 -15.54 19.15 -5.45
CA VAL A 323 -15.61 17.94 -6.27
C VAL A 323 -16.58 18.06 -7.44
N ASP A 324 -17.60 18.93 -7.35
CA ASP A 324 -18.53 19.18 -8.44
C ASP A 324 -17.85 19.99 -9.56
N GLY A 325 -17.73 19.38 -10.75
CA GLY A 325 -17.14 20.01 -11.93
C GLY A 325 -15.62 19.84 -12.07
N LEU A 326 -15.02 18.89 -11.38
CA LEU A 326 -13.67 18.40 -11.69
C LEU A 326 -13.64 17.80 -13.11
N SER A 327 -12.56 18.03 -13.83
CA SER A 327 -12.36 17.60 -15.22
C SER A 327 -11.23 16.60 -15.40
N CYS A 328 -10.18 16.70 -14.58
CA CYS A 328 -9.04 15.79 -14.60
C CYS A 328 -9.09 14.82 -13.40
N PHE A 329 -9.41 15.34 -12.21
CA PHE A 329 -9.58 14.46 -11.03
C PHE A 329 -10.95 13.80 -11.04
N THR A 330 -10.98 12.50 -10.84
CA THR A 330 -12.23 11.72 -10.71
C THR A 330 -12.54 11.47 -9.23
N LEU A 331 -13.78 11.78 -8.80
CA LEU A 331 -14.26 11.41 -7.45
C LEU A 331 -14.48 9.91 -7.40
N ALA A 332 -13.53 9.20 -6.82
CA ALA A 332 -13.57 7.73 -6.73
C ALA A 332 -12.75 7.21 -5.55
N GLU A 333 -13.03 5.99 -5.13
CA GLU A 333 -12.18 5.24 -4.24
C GLU A 333 -10.96 4.67 -4.99
N SER A 334 -10.02 4.09 -4.25
CA SER A 334 -8.74 3.61 -4.73
C SER A 334 -7.68 4.72 -4.81
N LEU A 335 -6.53 4.39 -5.41
CA LEU A 335 -5.39 5.27 -5.58
C LEU A 335 -4.30 4.59 -6.44
N GLY A 336 -3.31 5.37 -6.86
CA GLY A 336 -2.07 4.84 -7.44
C GLY A 336 -2.18 4.35 -8.88
N GLY A 337 -3.33 4.59 -9.54
CA GLY A 337 -3.48 4.46 -10.98
C GLY A 337 -2.80 5.60 -11.74
N VAL A 338 -2.68 5.45 -13.05
CA VAL A 338 -2.14 6.48 -13.95
C VAL A 338 -3.02 7.74 -13.98
N GLU A 339 -4.30 7.60 -13.67
CA GLU A 339 -5.29 8.68 -13.55
C GLU A 339 -5.28 9.34 -12.18
N SER A 340 -5.67 10.60 -12.12
CA SER A 340 -5.82 11.37 -10.89
C SER A 340 -7.19 11.14 -10.24
N LEU A 341 -7.19 10.81 -8.93
CA LEU A 341 -8.39 10.55 -8.15
C LEU A 341 -8.48 11.48 -6.93
N VAL A 342 -9.70 11.83 -6.56
CA VAL A 342 -10.03 12.50 -5.30
C VAL A 342 -11.02 11.65 -4.51
N ALA A 343 -10.83 11.56 -3.20
CA ALA A 343 -11.78 10.92 -2.29
C ALA A 343 -12.04 11.81 -1.07
N HIS A 344 -13.25 11.76 -0.55
CA HIS A 344 -13.63 12.36 0.72
C HIS A 344 -13.58 11.28 1.82
N PRO A 345 -12.52 11.23 2.66
CA PRO A 345 -12.33 10.14 3.61
C PRO A 345 -13.51 9.91 4.54
N ALA A 346 -14.15 10.96 5.04
CA ALA A 346 -15.24 10.84 6.00
C ALA A 346 -16.48 10.11 5.45
N THR A 347 -16.76 10.20 4.14
CA THR A 347 -17.96 9.56 3.53
C THR A 347 -17.61 8.39 2.60
N MET A 348 -16.32 8.14 2.32
CA MET A 348 -15.85 7.11 1.40
C MET A 348 -14.89 6.13 2.11
N THR A 349 -13.59 6.37 2.05
CA THR A 349 -12.54 5.42 2.47
C THR A 349 -12.57 5.07 3.96
N HIS A 350 -13.10 5.94 4.83
CA HIS A 350 -13.20 5.77 6.29
C HIS A 350 -14.64 5.88 6.80
N ALA A 351 -15.64 5.75 5.92
CA ALA A 351 -17.05 5.82 6.29
C ALA A 351 -17.48 4.71 7.29
N ALA A 352 -16.75 3.60 7.34
CA ALA A 352 -17.00 2.51 8.29
C ALA A 352 -16.51 2.79 9.72
N MET A 353 -15.70 3.83 9.93
CA MET A 353 -15.26 4.26 11.27
C MET A 353 -16.36 5.06 11.96
N SER A 354 -16.47 4.92 13.29
CA SER A 354 -17.38 5.79 14.05
C SER A 354 -16.93 7.26 13.99
N PRO A 355 -17.83 8.22 14.23
CA PRO A 355 -17.46 9.64 14.28
C PRO A 355 -16.32 9.93 15.28
N GLU A 356 -16.36 9.26 16.44
CA GLU A 356 -15.34 9.39 17.51
C GLU A 356 -13.99 8.83 17.03
N ALA A 357 -13.99 7.69 16.35
CA ALA A 357 -12.76 7.09 15.80
C ALA A 357 -12.17 7.96 14.68
N ARG A 358 -13.01 8.55 13.81
CA ARG A 358 -12.55 9.51 12.81
C ARG A 358 -11.95 10.77 13.44
N ALA A 359 -12.61 11.32 14.46
CA ALA A 359 -12.10 12.48 15.19
C ALA A 359 -10.74 12.18 15.86
N ALA A 360 -10.60 11.02 16.50
CA ALA A 360 -9.34 10.57 17.10
C ALA A 360 -8.22 10.38 16.05
N ALA A 361 -8.57 9.92 14.84
CA ALA A 361 -7.63 9.81 13.72
C ALA A 361 -7.33 11.17 13.06
N GLY A 362 -8.06 12.25 13.38
CA GLY A 362 -7.90 13.57 12.78
C GLY A 362 -8.60 13.73 11.42
N ILE A 363 -9.60 12.90 11.12
CA ILE A 363 -10.33 12.90 9.85
C ILE A 363 -11.55 13.81 9.96
N GLY A 364 -11.39 15.05 9.52
CA GLY A 364 -12.45 16.06 9.51
C GLY A 364 -13.31 16.05 8.23
N ASP A 365 -14.43 16.80 8.28
CA ASP A 365 -15.38 16.88 7.16
C ASP A 365 -14.88 17.76 5.99
N GLY A 366 -13.79 18.51 6.18
CA GLY A 366 -13.13 19.30 5.12
C GLY A 366 -11.96 18.59 4.47
N LEU A 367 -11.67 17.34 4.86
CA LEU A 367 -10.52 16.59 4.39
C LEU A 367 -10.80 15.93 3.03
N LEU A 368 -9.94 16.20 2.06
CA LEU A 368 -9.88 15.51 0.77
C LEU A 368 -8.56 14.77 0.64
N ARG A 369 -8.58 13.57 0.08
CA ARG A 369 -7.38 12.80 -0.26
C ARG A 369 -7.25 12.74 -1.77
N LEU A 370 -6.10 13.15 -2.29
CA LEU A 370 -5.76 13.11 -3.70
C LEU A 370 -4.74 11.99 -3.96
N SER A 371 -5.00 11.22 -5.01
CA SER A 371 -4.06 10.34 -5.66
C SER A 371 -3.69 10.99 -6.99
N VAL A 372 -2.49 11.53 -7.06
CA VAL A 372 -2.07 12.31 -8.23
C VAL A 372 -1.56 11.37 -9.32
N GLY A 373 -2.11 11.51 -10.52
CA GLY A 373 -1.78 10.69 -11.68
C GLY A 373 -0.57 11.21 -12.48
N ILE A 374 -0.48 10.76 -13.72
CA ILE A 374 0.61 11.11 -14.64
C ILE A 374 0.14 11.98 -15.82
N GLU A 375 -1.02 12.60 -15.72
CA GLU A 375 -1.51 13.59 -16.66
C GLU A 375 -0.56 14.80 -16.69
N HIS A 376 -0.73 15.70 -17.66
CA HIS A 376 0.08 16.90 -17.71
C HIS A 376 -0.17 17.78 -16.48
N VAL A 377 0.88 18.21 -15.80
CA VAL A 377 0.79 18.90 -14.51
C VAL A 377 -0.03 20.21 -14.59
N ASP A 378 0.07 20.94 -15.70
CA ASP A 378 -0.67 22.20 -15.87
C ASP A 378 -2.18 21.98 -15.94
N ASP A 379 -2.64 20.86 -16.53
CA ASP A 379 -4.06 20.49 -16.57
C ASP A 379 -4.57 20.15 -15.17
N LEU A 380 -3.79 19.40 -14.39
CA LEU A 380 -4.11 19.06 -13.00
C LEU A 380 -4.18 20.32 -12.11
N ILE A 381 -3.23 21.25 -12.29
CA ILE A 381 -3.19 22.52 -11.56
C ILE A 381 -4.42 23.37 -11.91
N ALA A 382 -4.75 23.50 -13.20
CA ALA A 382 -5.89 24.28 -13.64
C ALA A 382 -7.22 23.73 -13.08
N ASP A 383 -7.38 22.41 -13.07
CA ASP A 383 -8.57 21.74 -12.51
C ASP A 383 -8.72 22.01 -11.00
N LEU A 384 -7.62 21.89 -10.23
CA LEU A 384 -7.62 22.15 -8.79
C LEU A 384 -7.84 23.63 -8.45
N GLN A 385 -7.28 24.57 -9.22
CA GLN A 385 -7.54 26.01 -9.03
C GLN A 385 -9.02 26.33 -9.22
N ALA A 386 -9.62 25.83 -10.31
CA ALA A 386 -11.04 26.00 -10.54
C ALA A 386 -11.90 25.36 -9.43
N ALA A 387 -11.49 24.22 -8.89
CA ALA A 387 -12.17 23.56 -7.77
C ALA A 387 -12.10 24.38 -6.47
N LEU A 388 -10.93 24.94 -6.17
CA LEU A 388 -10.73 25.82 -5.01
C LEU A 388 -11.53 27.14 -5.12
N ASP A 389 -11.64 27.70 -6.32
CA ASP A 389 -12.46 28.89 -6.58
C ASP A 389 -13.95 28.60 -6.31
N ARG A 390 -14.47 27.45 -6.77
CA ARG A 390 -15.84 27.00 -6.49
C ARG A 390 -16.08 26.81 -4.99
N ALA A 391 -15.14 26.14 -4.29
CA ALA A 391 -15.23 25.95 -2.84
C ALA A 391 -15.26 27.30 -2.09
N SER A 392 -14.38 28.22 -2.45
CA SER A 392 -14.32 29.57 -1.87
C SER A 392 -15.62 30.38 -2.08
N ALA A 393 -16.20 30.30 -3.28
CA ALA A 393 -17.47 30.93 -3.60
C ALA A 393 -18.65 30.38 -2.78
N ALA A 394 -18.68 29.05 -2.55
CA ALA A 394 -19.67 28.40 -1.71
C ALA A 394 -19.60 28.89 -0.25
N VAL A 395 -18.37 28.96 0.32
CA VAL A 395 -18.15 29.49 1.67
C VAL A 395 -18.62 30.95 1.79
N ALA A 396 -18.27 31.80 0.83
CA ALA A 396 -18.69 33.20 0.82
C ALA A 396 -20.22 33.36 0.74
N THR A 397 -20.90 32.51 -0.03
CA THR A 397 -22.36 32.51 -0.16
C THR A 397 -23.03 32.07 1.15
N ALA A 398 -22.55 31.03 1.79
CA ALA A 398 -23.05 30.55 3.08
C ALA A 398 -22.87 31.59 4.20
N ALA A 399 -21.75 32.32 4.20
CA ALA A 399 -21.52 33.41 5.16
C ALA A 399 -22.48 34.60 4.99
N ARG A 400 -22.88 34.91 3.74
CA ARG A 400 -23.89 35.99 3.43
C ARG A 400 -25.30 35.57 3.84
N ALA A 401 -25.66 34.29 3.68
CA ALA A 401 -26.99 33.79 4.05
C ALA A 401 -27.22 33.70 5.57
N LYS A 402 -26.17 33.74 6.39
CA LYS A 402 -26.23 33.76 7.86
C LYS A 402 -26.24 35.14 8.49
N ARG A 403 -26.08 36.19 7.68
CA ARG A 403 -26.22 37.62 8.07
C ARG A 403 -27.60 38.16 7.74
#